data_f7f3041bcf9c4bf5bfc222158c5e7d75
#
_entry.id   f7f3041bcf9c4bf5bfc222158c5e7d75
#
_cell.length_a   1.000
_cell.length_b   1.000
_cell.length_c   1.000
_cell.angle_alpha   90.00
_cell.angle_beta   90.00
_cell.angle_gamma   90.00
#
_symmetry.space_group_name_H-M   'P 1'
#
loop_
_entity.id
_entity.type
_entity.pdbx_description
1 polymer ?
#
loop_
_entity_poly.entity_id
_entity_poly.type
_entity_poly.pdbx_seq_one_letter_code
_entity_poly.pdbx_strand_id
1 'polypeptide(L)'
;MAKQFKPETLCVQAGWTPKKGEPRVLPIYQSTTFKYDTSEQMARLFDLEDSGYFYTRLQNPTNDMVAAKICALEGGTAAMLTSSGQAANFYAVFNIANCGDHVVASSSIYGGTYNLFAVTMKKMGVEFTFVSPDCTEEELAAAFRPNTKAV
;
A
#
# COMPACT_ATOMS: atom_id res chain seq x y z
N MET A 1 -21.21 8.44 18.16
CA MET A 1 -19.82 8.80 17.81
C MET A 1 -18.94 7.59 18.02
N ALA A 2 -18.16 7.18 17.02
CA ALA A 2 -17.20 6.08 17.17
C ALA A 2 -16.14 6.49 18.22
N LYS A 3 -15.82 5.58 19.13
CA LYS A 3 -14.84 5.83 20.21
C LYS A 3 -13.47 6.02 19.59
N GLN A 4 -12.92 7.23 19.66
CA GLN A 4 -11.58 7.51 19.15
C GLN A 4 -10.57 7.04 20.19
N PHE A 5 -9.78 6.04 19.85
CA PHE A 5 -8.71 5.53 20.71
C PHE A 5 -7.44 6.38 20.56
N LYS A 6 -6.65 6.44 21.64
CA LYS A 6 -5.32 7.04 21.60
C LYS A 6 -4.34 6.15 20.81
N PRO A 7 -3.26 6.74 20.23
CA PRO A 7 -2.27 5.97 19.46
C PRO A 7 -1.72 4.75 20.20
N GLU A 8 -1.45 4.85 21.50
CA GLU A 8 -0.95 3.76 22.33
C GLU A 8 -1.95 2.58 22.38
N THR A 9 -3.24 2.89 22.42
CA THR A 9 -4.30 1.86 22.39
C THR A 9 -4.39 1.23 20.99
N LEU A 10 -4.26 2.03 19.94
CA LEU A 10 -4.25 1.52 18.56
C LEU A 10 -3.07 0.60 18.30
N CYS A 11 -1.87 0.93 18.81
CA CYS A 11 -0.69 0.06 18.71
C CYS A 11 -0.94 -1.36 19.26
N VAL A 12 -1.74 -1.47 20.31
CA VAL A 12 -2.05 -2.76 20.94
C VAL A 12 -3.26 -3.44 20.30
N GLN A 13 -4.36 -2.71 20.08
CA GLN A 13 -5.67 -3.31 19.80
C GLN A 13 -6.12 -3.22 18.34
N ALA A 14 -5.58 -2.31 17.54
CA ALA A 14 -6.04 -2.17 16.15
C ALA A 14 -5.64 -3.38 15.29
N GLY A 15 -6.41 -3.61 14.22
CA GLY A 15 -6.16 -4.65 13.22
C GLY A 15 -6.73 -6.03 13.56
N TRP A 16 -7.06 -6.31 14.82
CA TRP A 16 -7.64 -7.59 15.21
C TRP A 16 -8.75 -7.41 16.26
N THR A 17 -9.90 -8.00 15.99
CA THR A 17 -11.03 -8.05 16.93
C THR A 17 -11.42 -9.51 17.14
N PRO A 18 -10.96 -10.14 18.24
CA PRO A 18 -11.23 -11.55 18.47
C PRO A 18 -12.70 -11.79 18.80
N LYS A 19 -13.24 -12.89 18.30
CA LYS A 19 -14.56 -13.43 18.68
C LYS A 19 -14.45 -14.27 19.94
N LYS A 20 -15.61 -14.72 20.46
CA LYS A 20 -15.65 -15.60 21.62
C LYS A 20 -14.85 -16.89 21.36
N GLY A 21 -13.87 -17.17 22.21
CA GLY A 21 -13.02 -18.36 22.11
C GLY A 21 -11.80 -18.19 21.19
N GLU A 22 -11.65 -17.08 20.50
CA GLU A 22 -10.47 -16.78 19.70
C GLU A 22 -9.34 -16.17 20.57
N PRO A 23 -8.07 -16.34 20.16
CA PRO A 23 -6.93 -15.72 20.83
C PRO A 23 -7.03 -14.19 20.82
N ARG A 24 -6.58 -13.54 21.89
CA ARG A 24 -6.50 -12.08 21.95
C ARG A 24 -5.52 -11.50 20.93
N VAL A 25 -4.47 -12.24 20.61
CA VAL A 25 -3.49 -11.90 19.58
C VAL A 25 -3.72 -12.84 18.41
N LEU A 26 -3.78 -12.30 17.19
CA LEU A 26 -3.92 -13.11 15.99
C LEU A 26 -2.74 -14.09 15.87
N PRO A 27 -2.97 -15.40 15.69
CA PRO A 27 -1.92 -16.36 15.39
C PRO A 27 -1.20 -16.04 14.08
N ILE A 28 0.06 -16.45 13.95
CA ILE A 28 0.80 -16.34 12.69
C ILE A 28 0.32 -17.44 11.74
N TYR A 29 -0.24 -17.05 10.61
CA TYR A 29 -0.72 -17.97 9.57
C TYR A 29 0.38 -18.25 8.56
N GLN A 30 1.15 -19.31 8.78
CA GLN A 30 2.19 -19.79 7.86
C GLN A 30 1.60 -20.81 6.88
N SER A 31 0.68 -20.37 6.05
CA SER A 31 0.05 -21.22 5.03
C SER A 31 0.07 -20.51 3.67
N THR A 32 0.31 -21.28 2.60
CA THR A 32 0.22 -20.79 1.23
C THR A 32 -1.23 -20.76 0.75
N THR A 33 -2.01 -21.77 1.13
CA THR A 33 -3.40 -21.98 0.69
C THR A 33 -4.32 -22.17 1.88
N PHE A 34 -5.61 -21.93 1.67
CA PHE A 34 -6.65 -22.06 2.68
C PHE A 34 -7.72 -23.02 2.19
N LYS A 35 -8.40 -23.70 3.13
CA LYS A 35 -9.50 -24.60 2.82
C LYS A 35 -10.74 -23.80 2.45
N TYR A 36 -11.46 -24.27 1.45
CA TYR A 36 -12.81 -23.89 1.09
C TYR A 36 -13.70 -25.15 1.06
N ASP A 37 -15.01 -24.96 1.15
CA ASP A 37 -15.92 -26.09 1.34
C ASP A 37 -16.36 -26.72 0.01
N THR A 38 -16.52 -25.92 -1.06
CA THR A 38 -16.94 -26.39 -2.37
C THR A 38 -16.17 -25.73 -3.52
N SER A 39 -16.19 -26.35 -4.70
CA SER A 39 -15.59 -25.80 -5.92
C SER A 39 -16.28 -24.49 -6.35
N GLU A 40 -17.58 -24.37 -6.11
CA GLU A 40 -18.37 -23.17 -6.41
C GLU A 40 -17.97 -22.02 -5.52
N GLN A 41 -17.70 -22.27 -4.23
CA GLN A 41 -17.15 -21.24 -3.32
C GLN A 41 -15.78 -20.79 -3.79
N MET A 42 -14.91 -21.72 -4.18
CA MET A 42 -13.59 -21.39 -4.72
C MET A 42 -13.72 -20.51 -5.97
N ALA A 43 -14.59 -20.85 -6.92
CA ALA A 43 -14.81 -20.06 -8.12
C ALA A 43 -15.22 -18.61 -7.77
N ARG A 44 -16.19 -18.41 -6.88
CA ARG A 44 -16.61 -17.07 -6.45
C ARG A 44 -15.49 -16.27 -5.76
N LEU A 45 -14.61 -16.93 -4.98
CA LEU A 45 -13.45 -16.27 -4.39
C LEU A 45 -12.46 -15.79 -5.47
N PHE A 46 -12.22 -16.60 -6.50
CA PHE A 46 -11.35 -16.23 -7.63
C PHE A 46 -11.96 -15.13 -8.51
N ASP A 47 -13.26 -15.12 -8.67
CA ASP A 47 -14.00 -14.10 -9.43
C ASP A 47 -14.26 -12.82 -8.60
N LEU A 48 -13.78 -12.78 -7.35
CA LEU A 48 -13.96 -11.67 -6.41
C LEU A 48 -15.43 -11.36 -6.09
N GLU A 49 -16.31 -12.33 -6.25
CA GLU A 49 -17.74 -12.26 -5.91
C GLU A 49 -17.98 -12.59 -4.44
N ASP A 50 -17.02 -13.22 -3.78
CA ASP A 50 -17.07 -13.56 -2.36
C ASP A 50 -15.78 -13.11 -1.67
N SER A 51 -15.81 -12.96 -0.35
CA SER A 51 -14.67 -12.57 0.47
C SER A 51 -14.16 -13.76 1.28
N GLY A 52 -12.83 -13.91 1.33
CA GLY A 52 -12.20 -14.96 2.11
C GLY A 52 -10.78 -15.24 1.67
N TYR A 53 -10.07 -15.98 2.53
CA TYR A 53 -8.69 -16.36 2.24
C TYR A 53 -8.66 -17.63 1.39
N PHE A 54 -7.88 -17.60 0.32
CA PHE A 54 -7.65 -18.77 -0.52
C PHE A 54 -6.17 -18.95 -0.90
N TYR A 55 -5.42 -17.85 -1.03
CA TYR A 55 -4.00 -17.91 -1.38
C TYR A 55 -3.21 -16.74 -0.80
N THR A 56 -2.12 -17.03 -0.08
CA THR A 56 -1.34 -16.03 0.68
C THR A 56 -0.72 -14.93 -0.18
N ARG A 57 -0.39 -15.17 -1.44
CA ARG A 57 0.10 -14.11 -2.34
C ARG A 57 -0.91 -12.97 -2.50
N LEU A 58 -2.19 -13.27 -2.39
CA LEU A 58 -3.28 -12.30 -2.52
C LEU A 58 -3.71 -11.77 -1.15
N GLN A 59 -3.94 -12.65 -0.19
CA GLN A 59 -4.43 -12.30 1.14
C GLN A 59 -3.95 -13.31 2.19
N ASN A 60 -3.61 -12.80 3.37
CA ASN A 60 -3.25 -13.63 4.52
C ASN A 60 -3.70 -12.93 5.81
N PRO A 61 -4.36 -13.62 6.75
CA PRO A 61 -4.85 -13.00 7.98
C PRO A 61 -3.78 -12.22 8.76
N THR A 62 -2.53 -12.72 8.79
CA THR A 62 -1.43 -12.05 9.48
C THR A 62 -1.05 -10.73 8.79
N ASN A 63 -0.93 -10.75 7.47
CA ASN A 63 -0.61 -9.55 6.70
C ASN A 63 -1.72 -8.50 6.79
N ASP A 64 -2.97 -8.94 6.68
CA ASP A 64 -4.14 -8.06 6.73
C ASP A 64 -4.28 -7.39 8.10
N MET A 65 -4.01 -8.13 9.20
CA MET A 65 -4.02 -7.57 10.54
C MET A 65 -2.96 -6.48 10.71
N VAL A 66 -1.74 -6.71 10.21
CA VAL A 66 -0.65 -5.72 10.29
C VAL A 66 -0.99 -4.51 9.43
N ALA A 67 -1.46 -4.72 8.20
CA ALA A 67 -1.89 -3.65 7.30
C ALA A 67 -3.02 -2.80 7.93
N ALA A 68 -4.04 -3.44 8.50
CA ALA A 68 -5.14 -2.76 9.17
C ALA A 68 -4.68 -1.96 10.40
N LYS A 69 -3.70 -2.47 11.15
CA LYS A 69 -3.11 -1.75 12.30
C LYS A 69 -2.38 -0.49 11.85
N ILE A 70 -1.52 -0.59 10.84
CA ILE A 70 -0.78 0.56 10.28
C ILE A 70 -1.76 1.57 9.70
N CYS A 71 -2.75 1.10 8.94
CA CYS A 71 -3.82 1.94 8.41
C CYS A 71 -4.54 2.74 9.50
N ALA A 72 -4.86 2.10 10.63
CA ALA A 72 -5.51 2.79 11.75
C ALA A 72 -4.60 3.82 12.44
N LEU A 73 -3.30 3.55 12.53
CA LEU A 73 -2.31 4.46 13.11
C LEU A 73 -2.06 5.68 12.23
N GLU A 74 -2.03 5.50 10.92
CA GLU A 74 -1.83 6.56 9.92
C GLU A 74 -3.12 7.30 9.54
N GLY A 75 -4.28 6.85 10.03
CA GLY A 75 -5.58 7.42 9.65
C GLY A 75 -5.92 7.20 8.17
N GLY A 76 -5.35 6.16 7.55
CA GLY A 76 -5.55 5.83 6.15
C GLY A 76 -6.90 5.16 5.87
N THR A 77 -7.26 5.08 4.60
CA THR A 77 -8.46 4.35 4.14
C THR A 77 -8.19 2.85 4.01
N ALA A 78 -7.01 2.49 3.54
CA ALA A 78 -6.53 1.11 3.38
C ALA A 78 -5.01 1.07 3.46
N ALA A 79 -4.44 -0.12 3.67
CA ALA A 79 -3.01 -0.36 3.63
C ALA A 79 -2.73 -1.73 3.01
N MET A 80 -1.57 -1.84 2.38
CA MET A 80 -1.06 -3.09 1.81
C MET A 80 0.40 -3.26 2.21
N LEU A 81 0.78 -4.48 2.58
CA LEU A 81 2.17 -4.81 2.86
C LEU A 81 2.89 -5.20 1.57
N THR A 82 4.14 -4.78 1.47
CA THR A 82 5.04 -5.14 0.37
C THR A 82 6.32 -5.77 0.90
N SER A 83 7.07 -6.44 0.02
CA SER A 83 8.32 -7.12 0.38
C SER A 83 9.48 -6.17 0.73
N SER A 84 9.36 -4.88 0.41
CA SER A 84 10.37 -3.86 0.69
C SER A 84 9.80 -2.45 0.55
N GLY A 85 10.48 -1.46 1.15
CA GLY A 85 10.16 -0.05 0.95
C GLY A 85 10.28 0.38 -0.51
N GLN A 86 11.24 -0.18 -1.27
CA GLN A 86 11.34 0.09 -2.72
C GLN A 86 10.13 -0.45 -3.49
N ALA A 87 9.61 -1.61 -3.13
CA ALA A 87 8.37 -2.13 -3.71
C ALA A 87 7.18 -1.21 -3.37
N ALA A 88 7.12 -0.68 -2.14
CA ALA A 88 6.09 0.28 -1.75
C ALA A 88 6.15 1.55 -2.61
N ASN A 89 7.34 2.15 -2.78
CA ASN A 89 7.53 3.33 -3.62
C ASN A 89 7.17 3.06 -5.09
N PHE A 90 7.57 1.89 -5.60
CA PHE A 90 7.25 1.47 -6.96
C PHE A 90 5.74 1.37 -7.17
N TYR A 91 5.03 0.63 -6.31
CA TYR A 91 3.60 0.43 -6.44
C TYR A 91 2.79 1.70 -6.19
N ALA A 92 3.23 2.58 -5.30
CA ALA A 92 2.56 3.86 -5.09
C ALA A 92 2.49 4.70 -6.37
N VAL A 93 3.58 4.77 -7.12
CA VAL A 93 3.61 5.50 -8.40
C VAL A 93 3.00 4.69 -9.54
N PHE A 94 3.32 3.40 -9.65
CA PHE A 94 2.85 2.53 -10.73
C PHE A 94 1.32 2.38 -10.75
N ASN A 95 0.67 2.49 -9.59
CA ASN A 95 -0.78 2.42 -9.48
C ASN A 95 -1.51 3.63 -10.10
N ILE A 96 -0.85 4.79 -10.20
CA ILE A 96 -1.47 6.04 -10.63
C ILE A 96 -0.89 6.63 -11.91
N ALA A 97 0.28 6.17 -12.33
CA ALA A 97 0.99 6.67 -13.52
C ALA A 97 1.18 5.56 -14.56
N ASN A 98 0.83 5.87 -15.79
CA ASN A 98 1.00 5.02 -16.96
C ASN A 98 2.17 5.50 -17.84
N CYS A 99 2.50 4.72 -18.87
CA CYS A 99 3.45 5.18 -19.91
C CYS A 99 2.98 6.51 -20.52
N GLY A 100 3.86 7.49 -20.54
CA GLY A 100 3.59 8.85 -21.00
C GLY A 100 3.13 9.80 -19.91
N ASP A 101 2.90 9.35 -18.69
CA ASP A 101 2.57 10.21 -17.56
C ASP A 101 3.82 10.81 -16.89
N HIS A 102 3.60 11.86 -16.11
CA HIS A 102 4.65 12.63 -15.44
C HIS A 102 4.40 12.70 -13.93
N VAL A 103 5.48 12.71 -13.16
CA VAL A 103 5.48 12.84 -11.69
C VAL A 103 6.52 13.89 -11.27
N VAL A 104 6.17 14.77 -10.36
CA VAL A 104 7.12 15.67 -9.68
C VAL A 104 7.59 14.99 -8.40
N ALA A 105 8.87 15.06 -8.09
CA ALA A 105 9.44 14.46 -6.88
C ALA A 105 10.51 15.37 -6.28
N SER A 106 10.68 15.30 -4.95
CA SER A 106 11.81 15.97 -4.31
C SER A 106 13.13 15.36 -4.72
N SER A 107 14.15 16.20 -4.96
CA SER A 107 15.52 15.76 -5.22
C SER A 107 16.23 15.18 -3.98
N SER A 108 15.69 15.41 -2.78
CA SER A 108 16.25 14.96 -1.50
C SER A 108 15.65 13.66 -0.98
N ILE A 109 14.98 12.89 -1.82
CA ILE A 109 14.48 11.55 -1.46
C ILE A 109 15.63 10.54 -1.34
N TYR A 110 15.35 9.41 -0.68
CA TYR A 110 16.31 8.31 -0.57
C TYR A 110 16.92 7.94 -1.93
N GLY A 111 18.27 7.81 -2.00
CA GLY A 111 18.98 7.61 -3.26
C GLY A 111 18.54 6.39 -4.08
N GLY A 112 18.11 5.30 -3.40
CA GLY A 112 17.51 4.15 -4.08
C GLY A 112 16.20 4.48 -4.77
N THR A 113 15.34 5.31 -4.15
CA THR A 113 14.08 5.78 -4.73
C THR A 113 14.33 6.79 -5.86
N TYR A 114 15.33 7.68 -5.68
CA TYR A 114 15.74 8.56 -6.77
C TYR A 114 16.14 7.76 -8.01
N ASN A 115 16.98 6.74 -7.85
CA ASN A 115 17.38 5.87 -8.96
C ASN A 115 16.20 5.06 -9.54
N LEU A 116 15.27 4.60 -8.71
CA LEU A 116 14.05 3.95 -9.16
C LEU A 116 13.27 4.87 -10.12
N PHE A 117 13.08 6.12 -9.74
CA PHE A 117 12.32 7.10 -10.51
C PHE A 117 13.09 7.60 -11.74
N ALA A 118 14.35 8.03 -11.56
CA ALA A 118 15.13 8.65 -12.63
C ALA A 118 15.57 7.65 -13.72
N VAL A 119 15.72 6.36 -13.38
CA VAL A 119 16.26 5.36 -14.30
C VAL A 119 15.26 4.25 -14.60
N THR A 120 14.75 3.57 -13.58
CA THR A 120 13.95 2.36 -13.78
C THR A 120 12.57 2.68 -14.33
N MET A 121 11.84 3.59 -13.70
CA MET A 121 10.48 3.95 -14.15
C MET A 121 10.50 4.76 -15.45
N LYS A 122 11.57 5.49 -15.72
CA LYS A 122 11.77 6.14 -17.02
C LYS A 122 11.81 5.11 -18.17
N LYS A 123 12.39 3.93 -17.96
CA LYS A 123 12.36 2.84 -18.95
C LYS A 123 10.95 2.30 -19.20
N MET A 124 10.04 2.52 -18.27
CA MET A 124 8.61 2.18 -18.40
C MET A 124 7.79 3.32 -19.02
N GLY A 125 8.45 4.42 -19.39
CA GLY A 125 7.81 5.58 -20.02
C GLY A 125 7.17 6.56 -19.03
N VAL A 126 7.42 6.44 -17.72
CA VAL A 126 7.00 7.43 -16.73
C VAL A 126 8.11 8.46 -16.56
N GLU A 127 7.78 9.74 -16.75
CA GLU A 127 8.73 10.83 -16.63
C GLU A 127 8.71 11.47 -15.24
N PHE A 128 9.88 11.93 -14.79
CA PHE A 128 10.03 12.59 -13.51
C PHE A 128 10.73 13.93 -13.63
N THR A 129 10.21 14.94 -12.95
CA THR A 129 10.91 16.20 -12.69
C THR A 129 11.25 16.26 -11.20
N PHE A 130 12.53 16.45 -10.90
CA PHE A 130 13.01 16.58 -9.52
C PHE A 130 13.16 18.07 -9.16
N VAL A 131 12.59 18.46 -8.03
CA VAL A 131 12.66 19.81 -7.49
C VAL A 131 13.40 19.83 -6.16
N SER A 132 14.04 20.95 -5.84
CA SER A 132 14.64 21.13 -4.51
C SER A 132 13.53 21.13 -3.43
N PRO A 133 13.76 20.55 -2.23
CA PRO A 133 12.85 20.74 -1.10
C PRO A 133 12.68 22.21 -0.70
N ASP A 134 13.66 23.05 -1.03
CA ASP A 134 13.66 24.49 -0.75
C ASP A 134 13.20 25.32 -1.98
N CYS A 135 12.58 24.69 -2.99
CA CYS A 135 12.09 25.40 -4.16
C CYS A 135 10.95 26.36 -3.78
N THR A 136 10.86 27.48 -4.51
CA THR A 136 9.72 28.39 -4.36
C THR A 136 8.44 27.77 -4.92
N GLU A 137 7.29 28.39 -4.59
CA GLU A 137 6.00 27.97 -5.11
C GLU A 137 5.96 28.08 -6.65
N GLU A 138 6.59 29.12 -7.20
CA GLU A 138 6.70 29.35 -8.65
C GLU A 138 7.54 28.26 -9.34
N GLU A 139 8.67 27.87 -8.72
CA GLU A 139 9.52 26.79 -9.23
C GLU A 139 8.80 25.43 -9.18
N LEU A 140 8.07 25.16 -8.07
CA LEU A 140 7.25 23.96 -7.97
C LEU A 140 6.15 23.96 -9.02
N ALA A 141 5.43 25.07 -9.19
CA ALA A 141 4.36 25.20 -10.18
C ALA A 141 4.88 25.01 -11.61
N ALA A 142 6.08 25.54 -11.93
CA ALA A 142 6.72 25.36 -13.23
C ALA A 142 7.12 23.91 -13.55
N ALA A 143 7.27 23.07 -12.53
CA ALA A 143 7.58 21.64 -12.69
C ALA A 143 6.37 20.82 -13.15
N PHE A 144 5.14 21.32 -12.98
CA PHE A 144 3.93 20.60 -13.40
C PHE A 144 3.72 20.69 -14.92
N ARG A 145 3.25 19.60 -15.49
CA ARG A 145 2.91 19.44 -16.90
C ARG A 145 1.45 19.00 -17.03
N PRO A 146 0.81 19.14 -18.22
CA PRO A 146 -0.58 18.69 -18.42
C PRO A 146 -0.81 17.20 -18.08
N ASN A 147 0.23 16.37 -18.18
CA ASN A 147 0.22 14.93 -17.89
C ASN A 147 0.78 14.58 -16.49
N THR A 148 0.97 15.57 -15.61
CA THR A 148 1.39 15.30 -14.22
C THR A 148 0.29 14.61 -13.44
N LYS A 149 0.61 13.46 -12.83
CA LYS A 149 -0.32 12.65 -12.05
C LYS A 149 -0.11 12.74 -10.54
N ALA A 150 1.11 13.07 -10.11
CA ALA A 150 1.45 13.15 -8.70
C ALA A 150 2.60 14.12 -8.42
N VAL A 151 2.70 14.54 -7.17
CA VAL A 151 3.81 15.25 -6.56
C VAL A 151 4.13 14.62 -5.21
#